data_21ecf227af541567bd9a4c9c53271658
#
_entry.id   21ecf227af541567bd9a4c9c53271658
#
_cell.length_a   1.000
_cell.length_b   1.000
_cell.length_c   1.000
_cell.angle_alpha   90.00
_cell.angle_beta   90.00
_cell.angle_gamma   90.00
#
_symmetry.space_group_name_H-M   'P 1'
#
loop_
_entity.id
_entity.type
_entity.pdbx_description
1 polymer ?
#
loop_
_entity_poly.entity_id
_entity_poly.type
_entity_poly.pdbx_seq_one_letter_code
_entity_poly.pdbx_strand_id
1 'polypeptide(L)'
;MSRSWLASRSTVILLAIPARAVKKPHVPKLTKLDVAVYLATEFDAATTYHVLRNCGSGCYEANPMVRPFARNPGIFVMAGASAYAVNYFAHGLENSSHPRWAKALRIVAIGVHTFAGAHAVAAGY
;
A
#
# COMPACT_ATOMS: atom_id res chain seq x y z
N MET A 1 -10.34 18.03 23.15
CA MET A 1 -10.15 16.58 22.86
C MET A 1 -9.36 16.45 21.56
N SER A 2 -8.10 16.09 21.65
CA SER A 2 -7.25 15.90 20.46
C SER A 2 -7.63 14.56 19.80
N ARG A 3 -8.29 14.61 18.65
CA ARG A 3 -8.57 13.43 17.81
C ARG A 3 -7.34 13.07 16.99
N SER A 4 -6.28 12.64 17.67
CA SER A 4 -4.99 12.26 17.04
C SER A 4 -4.95 10.80 16.54
N TRP A 5 -6.07 10.23 16.06
CA TRP A 5 -6.21 8.79 15.86
C TRP A 5 -6.29 8.32 14.42
N LEU A 6 -5.82 9.08 13.45
CA LEU A 6 -5.63 8.54 12.10
C LEU A 6 -4.16 8.18 11.86
N ALA A 7 -3.63 7.32 12.72
CA ALA A 7 -2.41 6.61 12.40
C ALA A 7 -2.75 5.48 11.42
N SER A 8 -2.89 5.79 10.13
CA SER A 8 -2.75 4.75 9.11
C SER A 8 -1.31 4.24 9.20
N ARG A 9 -1.13 3.22 10.01
CA ARG A 9 0.12 2.45 10.04
C ARG A 9 0.16 1.59 8.78
N SER A 10 0.21 2.21 7.62
CA SER A 10 0.66 1.54 6.41
C SER A 10 2.15 1.25 6.58
N THR A 11 2.44 0.33 7.49
CA THR A 11 3.78 -0.19 7.67
C THR A 11 4.11 -0.92 6.38
N VAL A 12 4.99 -0.34 5.61
CA VAL A 12 5.59 -0.99 4.45
C VAL A 12 6.22 -2.29 4.94
N ILE A 13 5.51 -3.40 4.77
CA ILE A 13 6.01 -4.75 5.06
C ILE A 13 6.99 -5.17 3.96
N LEU A 14 7.81 -4.25 3.50
CA LEU A 14 8.85 -4.49 2.50
C LEU A 14 10.17 -5.00 3.12
N LEU A 15 10.26 -5.07 4.45
CA LEU A 15 11.57 -5.17 5.13
C LEU A 15 12.05 -6.59 5.46
N ALA A 16 11.33 -7.65 5.12
CA ALA A 16 11.70 -8.99 5.58
C ALA A 16 12.09 -9.98 4.48
N ILE A 17 12.17 -9.56 3.20
CA ILE A 17 12.58 -10.46 2.12
C ILE A 17 14.07 -10.26 1.87
N PRO A 18 14.93 -11.26 2.11
CA PRO A 18 16.35 -11.16 1.80
C PRO A 18 16.49 -10.95 0.28
N ALA A 19 17.12 -9.84 -0.11
CA ALA A 19 17.29 -9.44 -1.52
C ALA A 19 17.96 -10.50 -2.40
N ARG A 20 18.66 -11.46 -1.79
CA ARG A 20 19.31 -12.59 -2.47
C ARG A 20 18.36 -13.70 -2.94
N ALA A 21 17.12 -13.75 -2.43
CA ALA A 21 16.14 -14.79 -2.80
C ALA A 21 15.34 -14.44 -4.06
N VAL A 22 15.40 -13.19 -4.54
CA VAL A 22 14.57 -12.71 -5.64
C VAL A 22 15.37 -12.69 -6.94
N LYS A 23 15.07 -13.62 -7.84
CA LYS A 23 15.58 -13.55 -9.22
C LYS A 23 14.88 -12.42 -9.96
N LYS A 24 15.62 -11.78 -10.89
CA LYS A 24 15.08 -10.71 -11.74
C LYS A 24 13.81 -11.21 -12.46
N PRO A 25 12.64 -10.61 -12.23
CA PRO A 25 11.42 -11.11 -12.84
C PRO A 25 11.46 -10.91 -14.36
N HIS A 26 11.09 -11.93 -15.09
CA HIS A 26 10.67 -11.77 -16.48
C HIS A 26 9.35 -11.00 -16.45
N VAL A 27 9.16 -9.97 -17.31
CA VAL A 27 7.94 -9.13 -17.30
C VAL A 27 6.71 -10.02 -17.48
N PRO A 28 6.00 -10.35 -16.41
CA PRO A 28 4.87 -11.26 -16.50
C PRO A 28 3.61 -10.51 -16.88
N LYS A 29 2.65 -11.22 -17.42
CA LYS A 29 1.29 -10.69 -17.57
C LYS A 29 0.73 -10.38 -16.17
N LEU A 30 0.05 -9.24 -16.03
CA LEU A 30 -0.65 -8.88 -14.81
C LEU A 30 -1.66 -9.96 -14.44
N THR A 31 -1.54 -10.48 -13.24
CA THR A 31 -2.50 -11.42 -12.67
C THR A 31 -3.67 -10.67 -12.01
N LYS A 32 -4.75 -11.39 -11.70
CA LYS A 32 -5.87 -10.83 -10.94
C LYS A 32 -5.43 -10.30 -9.57
N LEU A 33 -4.47 -10.97 -8.92
CA LEU A 33 -3.92 -10.52 -7.65
C LEU A 33 -3.06 -9.27 -7.79
N ASP A 34 -2.31 -9.13 -8.88
CA ASP A 34 -1.54 -7.91 -9.16
C ASP A 34 -2.48 -6.71 -9.30
N VAL A 35 -3.56 -6.87 -10.04
CA VAL A 35 -4.59 -5.83 -10.20
C VAL A 35 -5.24 -5.49 -8.85
N ALA A 36 -5.55 -6.51 -8.04
CA ALA A 36 -6.15 -6.31 -6.72
C ALA A 36 -5.21 -5.53 -5.77
N VAL A 37 -3.89 -5.74 -5.84
CA VAL A 37 -2.91 -4.95 -5.09
C VAL A 37 -2.98 -3.49 -5.50
N TYR A 38 -2.99 -3.17 -6.81
CA TYR A 38 -3.14 -1.80 -7.29
C TYR A 38 -4.44 -1.17 -6.80
N LEU A 39 -5.58 -1.84 -6.97
CA LEU A 39 -6.88 -1.30 -6.56
C LEU A 39 -6.96 -1.04 -5.05
N ALA A 40 -6.45 -1.96 -4.23
CA ALA A 40 -6.44 -1.79 -2.78
C ALA A 40 -5.56 -0.60 -2.34
N THR A 41 -4.39 -0.47 -2.96
CA THR A 41 -3.43 0.60 -2.66
C THR A 41 -3.97 1.96 -3.10
N GLU A 42 -4.58 2.05 -4.27
CA GLU A 42 -5.21 3.29 -4.75
C GLU A 42 -6.47 3.66 -3.95
N PHE A 43 -7.23 2.68 -3.48
CA PHE A 43 -8.36 2.92 -2.58
C PHE A 43 -7.89 3.53 -1.26
N ASP A 44 -6.84 3.00 -0.64
CA ASP A 44 -6.23 3.56 0.57
C ASP A 44 -5.72 5.00 0.32
N ALA A 45 -5.03 5.23 -0.79
CA ALA A 45 -4.55 6.55 -1.17
C ALA A 45 -5.70 7.54 -1.37
N ALA A 46 -6.76 7.14 -2.05
CA ALA A 46 -7.93 7.99 -2.31
C ALA A 46 -8.65 8.39 -1.02
N THR A 47 -8.87 7.44 -0.11
CA THR A 47 -9.51 7.70 1.17
C THR A 47 -8.63 8.56 2.07
N THR A 48 -7.33 8.30 2.14
CA THR A 48 -6.37 9.12 2.88
C THR A 48 -6.34 10.56 2.35
N TYR A 49 -6.26 10.74 1.04
CA TYR A 49 -6.27 12.04 0.40
C TYR A 49 -7.56 12.82 0.72
N HIS A 50 -8.71 12.16 0.61
CA HIS A 50 -10.01 12.76 0.90
C HIS A 50 -10.09 13.22 2.37
N VAL A 51 -9.74 12.32 3.30
CA VAL A 51 -9.75 12.60 4.74
C VAL A 51 -8.87 13.79 5.09
N LEU A 52 -7.62 13.79 4.63
CA LEU A 52 -6.67 14.86 4.99
C LEU A 52 -7.02 16.21 4.38
N ARG A 53 -7.70 16.23 3.25
CA ARG A 53 -8.22 17.49 2.67
C ARG A 53 -9.39 18.06 3.44
N ASN A 54 -10.26 17.20 3.98
CA ASN A 54 -11.46 17.62 4.69
C ASN A 54 -11.25 17.89 6.17
N CYS A 55 -10.26 17.25 6.79
CA CYS A 55 -9.98 17.37 8.22
C CYS A 55 -9.21 18.66 8.59
N GLY A 56 -8.65 19.37 7.62
CA GLY A 56 -7.85 20.58 7.88
C GLY A 56 -6.52 20.30 8.59
N SER A 57 -6.10 21.22 9.46
CA SER A 57 -4.81 21.13 10.16
C SER A 57 -4.77 20.12 11.31
N GLY A 58 -5.95 19.60 11.72
CA GLY A 58 -6.06 18.68 12.85
C GLY A 58 -5.66 17.23 12.55
N CYS A 59 -5.48 16.90 11.28
CA CYS A 59 -5.12 15.55 10.84
C CYS A 59 -3.80 15.54 10.09
N TYR A 60 -3.05 14.47 10.28
CA TYR A 60 -1.81 14.26 9.55
C TYR A 60 -1.61 12.78 9.23
N GLU A 61 -0.89 12.50 8.16
CA GLU A 61 -0.45 11.16 7.79
C GLU A 61 0.65 10.70 8.76
N ALA A 62 0.44 9.56 9.38
CA ALA A 62 1.38 9.01 10.35
C ALA A 62 2.62 8.39 9.67
N ASN A 63 2.47 7.89 8.45
CA ASN A 63 3.58 7.32 7.69
C ASN A 63 4.50 8.45 7.19
N PRO A 64 5.74 8.58 7.68
CA PRO A 64 6.63 9.65 7.29
C PRO A 64 7.01 9.63 5.81
N MET A 65 6.99 8.47 5.14
CA MET A 65 7.29 8.34 3.71
C MET A 65 6.14 8.85 2.83
N VAL A 66 4.91 8.70 3.27
CA VAL A 66 3.71 9.13 2.54
C VAL A 66 3.35 10.58 2.85
N ARG A 67 3.69 11.04 4.05
CA ARG A 67 3.32 12.37 4.57
C ARG A 67 3.58 13.54 3.60
N PRO A 68 4.71 13.64 2.89
CA PRO A 68 4.95 14.74 1.95
C PRO A 68 3.95 14.78 0.78
N PHE A 69 3.36 13.63 0.45
CA PHE A 69 2.47 13.47 -0.70
C PHE A 69 0.99 13.41 -0.30
N ALA A 70 0.69 13.18 0.98
CA ALA A 70 -0.63 12.82 1.46
C ALA A 70 -1.72 13.87 1.18
N ARG A 71 -1.34 15.14 1.03
CA ARG A 71 -2.27 16.25 0.74
C ARG A 71 -2.25 16.73 -0.71
N ASN A 72 -1.50 16.06 -1.58
CA ASN A 72 -1.41 16.40 -2.99
C ASN A 72 -1.58 15.15 -3.87
N PRO A 73 -1.83 15.30 -5.18
CA PRO A 73 -2.01 14.17 -6.08
C PRO A 73 -0.81 13.20 -6.16
N GLY A 74 0.35 13.58 -5.65
CA GLY A 74 1.54 12.73 -5.58
C GLY A 74 1.32 11.46 -4.75
N ILE A 75 0.30 11.43 -3.86
CA ILE A 75 -0.06 10.23 -3.11
C ILE A 75 -0.45 9.06 -4.03
N PHE A 76 -1.11 9.33 -5.16
CA PHE A 76 -1.48 8.29 -6.13
C PHE A 76 -0.27 7.72 -6.86
N VAL A 77 0.72 8.56 -7.14
CA VAL A 77 2.00 8.09 -7.71
C VAL A 77 2.74 7.20 -6.70
N MET A 78 2.75 7.58 -5.43
CA MET A 78 3.34 6.77 -4.36
C MET A 78 2.60 5.45 -4.17
N ALA A 79 1.27 5.47 -4.24
CA ALA A 79 0.45 4.26 -4.17
C ALA A 79 0.77 3.32 -5.34
N GLY A 80 0.80 3.83 -6.56
CA GLY A 80 1.16 3.05 -7.76
C GLY A 80 2.58 2.47 -7.67
N ALA A 81 3.55 3.26 -7.20
CA ALA A 81 4.92 2.79 -6.99
C ALA A 81 5.01 1.69 -5.92
N SER A 82 4.26 1.83 -4.82
CA SER A 82 4.18 0.81 -3.77
C SER A 82 3.57 -0.49 -4.28
N ALA A 83 2.45 -0.42 -5.00
CA ALA A 83 1.81 -1.58 -5.61
C ALA A 83 2.73 -2.27 -6.63
N TYR A 84 3.44 -1.48 -7.45
CA TYR A 84 4.43 -2.01 -8.37
C TYR A 84 5.53 -2.76 -7.62
N ALA A 85 6.08 -2.20 -6.55
CA ALA A 85 7.13 -2.85 -5.75
C ALA A 85 6.66 -4.18 -5.15
N VAL A 86 5.44 -4.23 -4.57
CA VAL A 86 4.87 -5.46 -4.05
C VAL A 86 4.77 -6.53 -5.14
N ASN A 87 4.24 -6.18 -6.29
CA ASN A 87 4.09 -7.12 -7.41
C ASN A 87 5.45 -7.55 -7.99
N TYR A 88 6.41 -6.64 -8.07
CA TYR A 88 7.77 -6.95 -8.51
C TYR A 88 8.42 -8.01 -7.60
N PHE A 89 8.35 -7.83 -6.29
CA PHE A 89 8.90 -8.80 -5.34
C PHE A 89 8.11 -10.11 -5.35
N ALA A 90 6.79 -10.06 -5.47
CA ALA A 90 5.97 -11.27 -5.58
C ALA A 90 6.34 -12.10 -6.81
N HIS A 91 6.50 -11.48 -7.97
CA HIS A 91 6.96 -12.18 -9.18
C HIS A 91 8.38 -12.73 -9.02
N GLY A 92 9.26 -12.01 -8.33
CA GLY A 92 10.59 -12.51 -7.99
C GLY A 92 10.52 -13.77 -7.12
N LEU A 93 9.62 -13.81 -6.15
CA LEU A 93 9.39 -14.99 -5.31
C LEU A 93 8.82 -16.17 -6.12
N GLU A 94 7.89 -15.93 -7.04
CA GLU A 94 7.36 -16.95 -7.95
C GLU A 94 8.48 -17.56 -8.79
N ASN A 95 9.32 -16.73 -9.39
CA ASN A 95 10.45 -17.14 -10.20
C ASN A 95 11.55 -17.88 -9.40
N SER A 96 11.59 -17.67 -8.09
CA SER A 96 12.52 -18.32 -7.15
C SER A 96 11.93 -19.56 -6.46
N SER A 97 10.85 -20.12 -7.02
CA SER A 97 10.15 -21.31 -6.50
C SER A 97 9.49 -21.12 -5.13
N HIS A 98 9.06 -19.88 -4.82
CA HIS A 98 8.36 -19.53 -3.60
C HIS A 98 6.94 -18.96 -3.84
N PRO A 99 6.07 -19.65 -4.63
CA PRO A 99 4.78 -19.08 -5.03
C PRO A 99 3.82 -18.85 -3.85
N ARG A 100 3.94 -19.64 -2.78
CA ARG A 100 3.12 -19.46 -1.57
C ARG A 100 3.44 -18.14 -0.87
N TRP A 101 4.71 -17.77 -0.81
CA TRP A 101 5.15 -16.49 -0.24
C TRP A 101 4.76 -15.32 -1.12
N ALA A 102 4.83 -15.46 -2.44
CA ALA A 102 4.35 -14.47 -3.39
C ALA A 102 2.85 -14.18 -3.20
N LYS A 103 2.04 -15.24 -3.09
CA LYS A 103 0.61 -15.12 -2.84
C LYS A 103 0.33 -14.48 -1.48
N ALA A 104 1.03 -14.91 -0.42
CA ALA A 104 0.89 -14.35 0.93
C ALA A 104 1.23 -12.85 0.95
N LEU A 105 2.32 -12.43 0.29
CA LEU A 105 2.71 -11.03 0.19
C LEU A 105 1.60 -10.16 -0.42
N ARG A 106 1.01 -10.59 -1.55
CA ARG A 106 -0.08 -9.87 -2.20
C ARG A 106 -1.34 -9.82 -1.34
N ILE A 107 -1.73 -10.94 -0.71
CA ILE A 107 -2.90 -10.99 0.17
C ILE A 107 -2.73 -10.05 1.37
N VAL A 108 -1.57 -10.05 1.99
CA VAL A 108 -1.27 -9.14 3.11
C VAL A 108 -1.33 -7.69 2.66
N ALA A 109 -0.73 -7.35 1.52
CA ALA A 109 -0.78 -6.00 0.98
C ALA A 109 -2.23 -5.55 0.70
N ILE A 110 -3.03 -6.39 0.05
CA ILE A 110 -4.45 -6.12 -0.21
C ILE A 110 -5.21 -5.91 1.12
N GLY A 111 -5.01 -6.80 2.09
CA GLY A 111 -5.69 -6.73 3.39
C GLY A 111 -5.34 -5.45 4.16
N VAL A 112 -4.06 -5.10 4.24
CA VAL A 112 -3.59 -3.89 4.94
C VAL A 112 -4.17 -2.63 4.31
N HIS A 113 -4.07 -2.47 2.99
CA HIS A 113 -4.56 -1.28 2.30
C HIS A 113 -6.09 -1.19 2.30
N THR A 114 -6.78 -2.31 2.11
CA THR A 114 -8.25 -2.33 2.19
C THR A 114 -8.73 -1.96 3.59
N PHE A 115 -8.10 -2.50 4.62
CA PHE A 115 -8.44 -2.18 6.01
C PHE A 115 -8.17 -0.71 6.32
N ALA A 116 -7.00 -0.18 5.91
CA ALA A 116 -6.66 1.22 6.14
C ALA A 116 -7.65 2.17 5.45
N GLY A 117 -7.97 1.92 4.18
CA GLY A 117 -8.96 2.71 3.45
C GLY A 117 -10.37 2.61 4.05
N ALA A 118 -10.82 1.41 4.41
CA ALA A 118 -12.13 1.21 5.05
C ALA A 118 -12.20 1.89 6.42
N HIS A 119 -11.11 1.85 7.20
CA HIS A 119 -11.03 2.53 8.48
C HIS A 119 -11.12 4.05 8.33
N ALA A 120 -10.47 4.61 7.32
CA ALA A 120 -10.56 6.04 7.01
C ALA A 120 -12.00 6.45 6.67
N VAL A 121 -12.70 5.66 5.85
CA VAL A 121 -14.12 5.91 5.53
C VAL A 121 -15.01 5.80 6.77
N ALA A 122 -14.81 4.79 7.61
CA ALA A 122 -15.60 4.57 8.83
C ALA A 122 -15.38 5.66 9.88
N ALA A 123 -14.23 6.34 9.86
CA ALA A 123 -13.95 7.47 10.75
C ALA A 123 -14.82 8.72 10.46
N GLY A 124 -15.61 8.71 9.38
CA GLY A 124 -16.64 9.72 9.12
C GLY A 124 -16.11 11.05 8.56
N TYR A 125 -15.05 11.01 7.80
CA TYR A 125 -14.48 12.19 7.12
C TYR A 125 -14.83 12.23 5.64
#